data_672b2d866b27a270edde549f09ce53e8
#
_entry.id   672b2d866b27a270edde549f09ce53e8
#
_cell.length_a   1.000
_cell.length_b   1.000
_cell.length_c   1.000
_cell.angle_alpha   90.00
_cell.angle_beta   90.00
_cell.angle_gamma   90.00
#
_symmetry.space_group_name_H-M   'P 1'
#
loop_
_entity.id
_entity.type
_entity.pdbx_description
1 polymer ?
#
loop_
_entity_poly.entity_id
_entity_poly.type
_entity_poly.pdbx_seq_one_letter_code
_entity_poly.pdbx_strand_id
1 'polypeptide(L)'
;MGSGTMVPSNERNSSGVLVEHENICSMVDFGYGSMHNLLKKGLTYHDIDRIYFTHNHPDHICDLVPFLFASKYPQDPRTKDLEIIAGPGFKRFFDILMQAYKSWLIPTTYKVKILEQDEETKLYDGLIVISKKVKHIELSRGYRFELANGKSLVVSGDTDYCDGMIDLGRE
;
A
#
# COMPACT_ATOMS: atom_id res chain seq x y z
N MET A 1 -3.45 -9.64 6.19
CA MET A 1 -4.32 -9.71 5.00
C MET A 1 -3.87 -10.86 4.08
N GLY A 2 -2.65 -10.88 3.65
CA GLY A 2 -2.06 -11.96 2.84
C GLY A 2 -0.55 -12.05 3.08
N SER A 3 -0.01 -13.26 2.96
CA SER A 3 1.42 -13.57 3.17
C SER A 3 1.96 -14.58 2.14
N GLY A 4 1.24 -14.72 1.04
CA GLY A 4 1.63 -15.57 -0.08
C GLY A 4 2.23 -14.76 -1.23
N THR A 5 2.56 -15.46 -2.31
CA THR A 5 3.04 -14.91 -3.58
C THR A 5 1.93 -14.88 -4.62
N MET A 6 2.27 -14.59 -5.90
CA MET A 6 1.32 -14.71 -7.03
C MET A 6 0.95 -16.16 -7.38
N VAL A 7 1.72 -17.15 -6.92
CA VAL A 7 1.36 -18.56 -7.15
C VAL A 7 0.08 -18.87 -6.38
N PRO A 8 -1.01 -19.28 -7.05
CA PRO A 8 -2.29 -19.48 -6.40
C PRO A 8 -2.22 -20.52 -5.29
N SER A 9 -2.84 -20.23 -4.16
CA SER A 9 -2.97 -21.12 -3.01
C SER A 9 -4.37 -20.95 -2.39
N ASN A 10 -4.95 -22.03 -1.92
CA ASN A 10 -6.19 -21.97 -1.16
C ASN A 10 -6.00 -21.45 0.27
N GLU A 11 -4.77 -21.40 0.75
CA GLU A 11 -4.43 -21.08 2.13
C GLU A 11 -3.93 -19.64 2.30
N ARG A 12 -3.34 -19.06 1.25
CA ARG A 12 -2.67 -17.77 1.33
C ARG A 12 -2.98 -16.90 0.11
N ASN A 13 -3.37 -15.67 0.35
CA ASN A 13 -3.42 -14.61 -0.66
C ASN A 13 -2.06 -13.90 -0.75
N SER A 14 -1.85 -13.15 -1.82
CA SER A 14 -0.65 -12.33 -2.02
C SER A 14 -0.46 -11.28 -0.92
N SER A 15 0.69 -10.62 -0.90
CA SER A 15 1.11 -9.68 0.15
C SER A 15 0.09 -8.57 0.41
N GLY A 16 -0.18 -8.33 1.68
CA GLY A 16 -1.01 -7.23 2.14
C GLY A 16 -1.11 -7.19 3.66
N VAL A 17 -0.82 -6.04 4.26
CA VAL A 17 -0.91 -5.81 5.71
C VAL A 17 -1.87 -4.64 5.96
N LEU A 18 -2.88 -4.85 6.79
CA LEU A 18 -3.77 -3.79 7.27
C LEU A 18 -3.16 -3.14 8.50
N VAL A 19 -3.03 -1.83 8.48
CA VAL A 19 -2.57 -1.00 9.62
C VAL A 19 -3.67 -0.02 9.95
N GLU A 20 -4.25 -0.18 11.14
CA GLU A 20 -5.26 0.72 11.68
C GLU A 20 -4.66 1.53 12.82
N HIS A 21 -4.75 2.85 12.73
CA HIS A 21 -4.28 3.78 13.76
C HIS A 21 -5.29 4.90 13.90
N GLU A 22 -5.86 5.06 15.10
CA GLU A 22 -6.96 5.97 15.35
C GLU A 22 -8.12 5.75 14.37
N ASN A 23 -8.44 6.76 13.55
CA ASN A 23 -9.48 6.68 12.53
C ASN A 23 -8.92 6.50 11.11
N ILE A 24 -7.64 6.18 10.99
CA ILE A 24 -6.94 6.02 9.71
C ILE A 24 -6.75 4.54 9.40
N CYS A 25 -7.20 4.13 8.25
CA CYS A 25 -7.08 2.77 7.74
C CYS A 25 -6.10 2.74 6.57
N SER A 26 -4.98 2.05 6.75
CA SER A 26 -3.91 1.97 5.76
C SER A 26 -3.63 0.54 5.35
N MET A 27 -3.29 0.34 4.09
CA MET A 27 -2.73 -0.92 3.59
C MET A 27 -1.25 -0.78 3.32
N VAL A 28 -0.46 -1.78 3.67
CA VAL A 28 0.90 -1.95 3.16
C VAL A 28 0.87 -3.12 2.20
N ASP A 29 1.16 -2.84 0.95
CA ASP A 29 0.87 -3.67 -0.21
C ASP A 29 -0.62 -3.98 -0.41
N PHE A 30 -0.97 -4.25 -1.65
CA PHE A 30 -2.35 -4.49 -2.05
C PHE A 30 -2.39 -5.58 -3.12
N GLY A 31 -1.84 -6.74 -2.77
CA GLY A 31 -1.76 -7.90 -3.63
C GLY A 31 -3.10 -8.62 -3.78
N TYR A 32 -3.11 -9.64 -4.64
CA TYR A 32 -4.32 -10.38 -4.99
C TYR A 32 -5.08 -10.92 -3.77
N GLY A 33 -6.38 -10.61 -3.71
CA GLY A 33 -7.28 -11.02 -2.64
C GLY A 33 -7.35 -10.05 -1.46
N SER A 34 -6.60 -8.94 -1.49
CA SER A 34 -6.63 -7.92 -0.44
C SER A 34 -8.02 -7.32 -0.30
N MET A 35 -8.71 -6.97 -1.41
CA MET A 35 -10.08 -6.45 -1.36
C MET A 35 -11.06 -7.43 -0.71
N HIS A 36 -10.97 -8.72 -1.04
CA HIS A 36 -11.82 -9.74 -0.41
C HIS A 36 -11.53 -9.92 1.07
N ASN A 37 -10.27 -9.80 1.47
CA ASN A 37 -9.89 -9.92 2.87
C ASN A 37 -10.31 -8.69 3.69
N LEU A 38 -10.37 -7.49 3.08
CA LEU A 38 -10.99 -6.32 3.70
C LEU A 38 -12.47 -6.59 4.02
N LEU A 39 -13.24 -7.14 3.07
CA LEU A 39 -14.65 -7.49 3.30
C LEU A 39 -14.84 -8.46 4.47
N LYS A 40 -13.95 -9.45 4.66
CA LYS A 40 -13.97 -10.36 5.80
C LYS A 40 -13.73 -9.65 7.14
N LYS A 41 -13.15 -8.45 7.11
CA LYS A 41 -12.96 -7.57 8.27
C LYS A 41 -14.07 -6.53 8.44
N GLY A 42 -15.08 -6.55 7.57
CA GLY A 42 -16.14 -5.54 7.54
C GLY A 42 -15.72 -4.21 6.93
N LEU A 43 -14.59 -4.18 6.24
CA LEU A 43 -14.04 -2.99 5.56
C LEU A 43 -14.25 -3.11 4.05
N THR A 44 -14.30 -1.96 3.39
CA THR A 44 -14.49 -1.84 1.94
C THR A 44 -13.44 -0.89 1.34
N TYR A 45 -13.53 -0.66 0.04
CA TYR A 45 -12.70 0.36 -0.63
C TYR A 45 -13.01 1.80 -0.15
N HIS A 46 -14.12 2.03 0.53
CA HIS A 46 -14.45 3.33 1.10
C HIS A 46 -13.61 3.65 2.34
N ASP A 47 -13.18 2.64 3.08
CA ASP A 47 -12.56 2.81 4.38
C ASP A 47 -11.07 3.15 4.30
N ILE A 48 -10.40 2.76 3.21
CA ILE A 48 -8.94 2.91 3.06
C ILE A 48 -8.55 4.36 2.85
N ASP A 49 -7.70 4.90 3.72
CA ASP A 49 -7.12 6.24 3.61
C ASP A 49 -5.84 6.25 2.80
N ARG A 50 -4.97 5.26 3.04
CA ARG A 50 -3.63 5.18 2.48
C ARG A 50 -3.29 3.79 2.00
N ILE A 51 -2.48 3.73 0.95
CA ILE A 51 -1.82 2.52 0.51
C ILE A 51 -0.31 2.81 0.43
N TYR A 52 0.46 2.06 1.20
CA TYR A 52 1.91 2.05 1.11
C TYR A 52 2.32 0.87 0.22
N PHE A 53 3.03 1.13 -0.87
CA PHE A 53 3.60 0.06 -1.68
C PHE A 53 5.08 -0.12 -1.35
N THR A 54 5.45 -1.34 -0.96
CA THR A 54 6.85 -1.70 -0.77
C THR A 54 7.57 -1.72 -2.12
N HIS A 55 6.92 -2.23 -3.15
CA HIS A 55 7.36 -2.22 -4.54
C HIS A 55 6.20 -2.56 -5.50
N ASN A 56 6.47 -2.64 -6.80
CA ASN A 56 5.43 -2.78 -7.81
C ASN A 56 5.36 -4.15 -8.51
N HIS A 57 5.87 -5.21 -7.87
CA HIS A 57 5.60 -6.55 -8.39
C HIS A 57 4.11 -6.90 -8.31
N PRO A 58 3.59 -7.72 -9.24
CA PRO A 58 2.16 -8.01 -9.31
C PRO A 58 1.54 -8.52 -8.02
N ASP A 59 2.22 -9.35 -7.25
CA ASP A 59 1.74 -9.91 -5.99
C ASP A 59 1.67 -8.89 -4.83
N HIS A 60 2.18 -7.69 -5.03
CA HIS A 60 2.09 -6.60 -4.08
C HIS A 60 1.11 -5.50 -4.50
N ILE A 61 0.67 -5.47 -5.78
CA ILE A 61 -0.06 -4.32 -6.31
C ILE A 61 -1.32 -4.69 -7.12
N CYS A 62 -1.54 -5.95 -7.48
CA CYS A 62 -2.56 -6.28 -8.48
C CYS A 62 -4.00 -5.90 -8.09
N ASP A 63 -4.36 -5.83 -6.80
CA ASP A 63 -5.69 -5.38 -6.39
C ASP A 63 -5.88 -3.83 -6.50
N LEU A 64 -4.84 -3.06 -6.83
CA LEU A 64 -4.98 -1.62 -7.06
C LEU A 64 -5.91 -1.31 -8.25
N VAL A 65 -5.81 -2.07 -9.35
CA VAL A 65 -6.67 -1.87 -10.52
C VAL A 65 -8.14 -2.11 -10.20
N PRO A 66 -8.55 -3.27 -9.68
CA PRO A 66 -9.94 -3.48 -9.28
C PRO A 66 -10.41 -2.53 -8.18
N PHE A 67 -9.54 -2.11 -7.25
CA PHE A 67 -9.87 -1.09 -6.25
C PHE A 67 -10.25 0.25 -6.89
N LEU A 68 -9.41 0.79 -7.77
CA LEU A 68 -9.67 2.04 -8.46
C LEU A 68 -10.92 1.96 -9.35
N PHE A 69 -11.14 0.81 -10.00
CA PHE A 69 -12.31 0.58 -10.81
C PHE A 69 -13.60 0.51 -9.98
N ALA A 70 -13.60 -0.28 -8.90
CA ALA A 70 -14.73 -0.38 -7.98
C ALA A 70 -15.08 0.98 -7.34
N SER A 71 -14.08 1.77 -7.00
CA SER A 71 -14.23 3.11 -6.40
C SER A 71 -14.99 4.11 -7.27
N LYS A 72 -15.20 3.79 -8.55
CA LYS A 72 -15.94 4.63 -9.52
C LYS A 72 -17.36 4.12 -9.80
N TYR A 73 -17.78 3.06 -9.15
CA TYR A 73 -19.09 2.46 -9.48
C TYR A 73 -20.22 3.47 -9.23
N PRO A 74 -21.06 3.79 -10.23
CA PRO A 74 -22.02 4.90 -10.12
C PRO A 74 -23.04 4.76 -8.99
N GLN A 75 -23.34 3.52 -8.59
CA GLN A 75 -24.31 3.22 -7.53
C GLN A 75 -23.74 3.42 -6.14
N ASP A 76 -22.39 3.33 -6.00
CA ASP A 76 -21.70 3.46 -4.72
C ASP A 76 -20.29 4.03 -4.91
N PRO A 77 -20.17 5.30 -5.39
CA PRO A 77 -18.87 5.89 -5.70
C PRO A 77 -18.14 6.25 -4.41
N ARG A 78 -16.83 5.96 -4.38
CA ARG A 78 -15.96 6.46 -3.31
C ARG A 78 -15.87 7.99 -3.39
N THR A 79 -15.93 8.66 -2.25
CA THR A 79 -15.77 10.13 -2.12
C THR A 79 -14.59 10.54 -1.26
N LYS A 80 -14.02 9.61 -0.51
CA LYS A 80 -12.86 9.82 0.35
C LYS A 80 -11.58 9.82 -0.48
N ASP A 81 -10.75 10.84 -0.35
CA ASP A 81 -9.45 10.93 -1.04
C ASP A 81 -8.55 9.75 -0.68
N LEU A 82 -7.63 9.40 -1.56
CA LEU A 82 -6.68 8.31 -1.39
C LEU A 82 -5.24 8.85 -1.49
N GLU A 83 -4.41 8.56 -0.50
CA GLU A 83 -2.97 8.75 -0.61
C GLU A 83 -2.29 7.40 -0.93
N ILE A 84 -1.43 7.40 -1.94
CA ILE A 84 -0.55 6.27 -2.26
C ILE A 84 0.87 6.70 -1.99
N ILE A 85 1.55 5.99 -1.11
CA ILE A 85 2.94 6.23 -0.73
C ILE A 85 3.79 5.06 -1.26
N ALA A 86 4.87 5.37 -1.96
CA ALA A 86 5.74 4.35 -2.54
C ALA A 86 7.15 4.90 -2.78
N GLY A 87 8.09 4.03 -3.12
CA GLY A 87 9.45 4.44 -3.47
C GLY A 87 9.52 5.27 -4.77
N PRO A 88 10.65 5.98 -4.99
CA PRO A 88 10.88 6.78 -6.19
C PRO A 88 10.69 5.99 -7.49
N GLY A 89 9.99 6.58 -8.48
CA GLY A 89 9.65 5.96 -9.75
C GLY A 89 8.23 5.36 -9.81
N PHE A 90 7.54 5.24 -8.67
CA PHE A 90 6.18 4.71 -8.63
C PHE A 90 5.17 5.61 -9.37
N LYS A 91 5.33 6.92 -9.27
CA LYS A 91 4.45 7.85 -10.00
C LYS A 91 4.47 7.59 -11.50
N ARG A 92 5.63 7.34 -12.09
CA ARG A 92 5.75 6.99 -13.51
C ARG A 92 4.99 5.71 -13.83
N PHE A 93 5.13 4.68 -12.99
CA PHE A 93 4.37 3.43 -13.14
C PHE A 93 2.86 3.69 -13.09
N PHE A 94 2.39 4.47 -12.12
CA PHE A 94 0.98 4.82 -11.97
C PHE A 94 0.46 5.60 -13.17
N ASP A 95 1.22 6.57 -13.68
CA ASP A 95 0.85 7.35 -14.87
C ASP A 95 0.69 6.45 -16.11
N ILE A 96 1.56 5.45 -16.31
CA ILE A 96 1.45 4.46 -17.38
C ILE A 96 0.19 3.60 -17.19
N LEU A 97 -0.10 3.18 -15.97
CA LEU A 97 -1.32 2.43 -15.66
C LEU A 97 -2.57 3.25 -16.01
N MET A 98 -2.60 4.55 -15.65
CA MET A 98 -3.69 5.45 -16.00
C MET A 98 -3.81 5.66 -17.52
N GLN A 99 -2.70 5.70 -18.25
CA GLN A 99 -2.72 5.77 -19.72
C GLN A 99 -3.28 4.50 -20.36
N ALA A 100 -2.97 3.33 -19.80
CA ALA A 100 -3.45 2.05 -20.30
C ALA A 100 -4.97 1.89 -20.11
N TYR A 101 -5.48 2.23 -18.94
CA TYR A 101 -6.90 2.08 -18.59
C TYR A 101 -7.74 3.33 -18.81
N LYS A 102 -7.11 4.49 -18.99
CA LYS A 102 -7.77 5.79 -19.28
C LYS A 102 -8.93 6.09 -18.29
N SER A 103 -10.08 6.49 -18.82
CA SER A 103 -11.25 6.85 -18.04
C SER A 103 -11.79 5.74 -17.13
N TRP A 104 -11.40 4.48 -17.36
CA TRP A 104 -11.84 3.37 -16.52
C TRP A 104 -11.29 3.42 -15.08
N LEU A 105 -10.07 3.94 -14.90
CA LEU A 105 -9.45 4.03 -13.57
C LEU A 105 -9.36 5.47 -13.02
N ILE A 106 -9.45 6.50 -13.86
CA ILE A 106 -9.32 7.88 -13.41
C ILE A 106 -10.50 8.25 -12.48
N PRO A 107 -10.27 8.59 -11.21
CA PRO A 107 -11.32 8.97 -10.28
C PRO A 107 -12.04 10.25 -10.73
N THR A 108 -13.33 10.33 -10.44
CA THR A 108 -14.17 11.51 -10.75
C THR A 108 -14.80 12.13 -9.51
N THR A 109 -14.87 11.40 -8.40
CA THR A 109 -15.54 11.78 -7.16
C THR A 109 -14.58 11.97 -5.98
N TYR A 110 -13.31 11.60 -6.13
CA TYR A 110 -12.24 11.73 -5.13
C TYR A 110 -10.90 11.96 -5.82
N LYS A 111 -9.89 12.31 -5.06
CA LYS A 111 -8.52 12.51 -5.56
C LYS A 111 -7.62 11.37 -5.15
N VAL A 112 -6.71 11.00 -6.04
CA VAL A 112 -5.56 10.13 -5.73
C VAL A 112 -4.31 10.98 -5.70
N LYS A 113 -3.62 10.98 -4.58
CA LYS A 113 -2.35 11.67 -4.38
C LYS A 113 -1.23 10.65 -4.29
N ILE A 114 -0.28 10.73 -5.22
CA ILE A 114 0.93 9.89 -5.18
C ILE A 114 2.03 10.65 -4.46
N LEU A 115 2.58 10.03 -3.42
CA LEU A 115 3.70 10.54 -2.64
C LEU A 115 4.87 9.56 -2.79
N GLU A 116 5.89 10.00 -3.51
CA GLU A 116 7.12 9.22 -3.57
C GLU A 116 7.96 9.53 -2.33
N GLN A 117 8.29 8.50 -1.58
CA GLN A 117 9.05 8.57 -0.34
C GLN A 117 10.33 7.75 -0.50
N ASP A 118 11.46 8.43 -0.39
CA ASP A 118 12.77 7.78 -0.39
C ASP A 118 13.15 7.34 1.04
N GLU A 119 14.42 7.37 1.40
CA GLU A 119 14.87 7.09 2.76
C GLU A 119 14.61 8.29 3.66
N GLU A 120 13.46 8.33 4.28
CA GLU A 120 13.02 9.48 5.08
C GLU A 120 12.07 9.08 6.21
N THR A 121 11.91 10.00 7.15
CA THR A 121 10.92 9.89 8.24
C THR A 121 9.85 10.95 8.04
N LYS A 122 8.60 10.55 8.06
CA LYS A 122 7.44 11.44 7.95
C LYS A 122 6.43 11.19 9.04
N LEU A 123 5.73 12.24 9.44
CA LEU A 123 4.60 12.18 10.36
C LEU A 123 3.30 12.24 9.55
N TYR A 124 2.44 11.23 9.72
CA TYR A 124 1.11 11.14 9.12
C TYR A 124 0.06 10.94 10.22
N ASP A 125 -0.72 11.98 10.54
CA ASP A 125 -1.82 11.90 11.53
C ASP A 125 -1.42 11.21 12.85
N GLY A 126 -0.31 11.65 13.44
CA GLY A 126 0.21 11.09 14.69
C GLY A 126 1.00 9.79 14.57
N LEU A 127 1.09 9.21 13.38
CA LEU A 127 1.89 8.01 13.09
C LEU A 127 3.21 8.40 12.42
N ILE A 128 4.33 8.07 13.05
CA ILE A 128 5.65 8.25 12.44
C ILE A 128 5.86 7.09 11.47
N VAL A 129 6.19 7.42 10.23
CA VAL A 129 6.50 6.44 9.19
C VAL A 129 7.92 6.65 8.70
N ILE A 130 8.75 5.65 8.86
CA ILE A 130 10.15 5.64 8.41
C ILE A 130 10.22 4.70 7.20
N SER A 131 10.80 5.17 6.11
CA SER A 131 11.09 4.36 4.93
C SER A 131 12.59 4.18 4.74
N LYS A 132 12.99 2.99 4.32
CA LYS A 132 14.36 2.66 3.95
C LYS A 132 14.39 1.83 2.67
N LYS A 133 15.42 2.05 1.86
CA LYS A 133 15.69 1.20 0.70
C LYS A 133 16.02 -0.21 1.18
N VAL A 134 15.41 -1.21 0.55
CA VAL A 134 15.68 -2.62 0.80
C VAL A 134 16.22 -3.30 -0.44
N LYS A 135 16.85 -4.45 -0.27
CA LYS A 135 17.56 -5.14 -1.35
C LYS A 135 16.64 -6.06 -2.15
N HIS A 136 15.99 -5.51 -3.17
CA HIS A 136 15.15 -6.26 -4.09
C HIS A 136 15.16 -5.59 -5.48
N ILE A 137 14.26 -4.65 -5.77
CA ILE A 137 14.32 -3.83 -6.99
C ILE A 137 14.56 -2.36 -6.62
N GLU A 138 14.86 -1.49 -7.60
CA GLU A 138 15.32 -0.12 -7.35
C GLU A 138 14.34 0.71 -6.51
N LEU A 139 13.04 0.55 -6.73
CA LEU A 139 12.02 1.30 -5.99
C LEU A 139 11.61 0.64 -4.66
N SER A 140 12.18 -0.53 -4.31
CA SER A 140 11.78 -1.26 -3.10
C SER A 140 12.09 -0.51 -1.83
N ARG A 141 11.08 -0.37 -0.97
CA ARG A 141 11.14 0.27 0.36
C ARG A 141 10.52 -0.65 1.41
N GLY A 142 11.20 -0.79 2.54
CA GLY A 142 10.59 -1.24 3.77
C GLY A 142 10.03 -0.05 4.54
N TYR A 143 9.04 -0.30 5.39
CA TYR A 143 8.40 0.71 6.22
C TYR A 143 8.40 0.30 7.68
N ARG A 144 8.69 1.27 8.55
CA ARG A 144 8.47 1.18 9.99
C ARG A 144 7.42 2.20 10.40
N PHE A 145 6.41 1.76 11.09
CA PHE A 145 5.33 2.56 11.65
C PHE A 145 5.53 2.63 13.15
N GLU A 146 5.66 3.83 13.72
CA GLU A 146 5.84 4.05 15.14
C GLU A 146 4.65 4.76 15.75
N LEU A 147 4.09 4.15 16.78
CA LEU A 147 2.97 4.68 17.54
C LEU A 147 3.46 5.52 18.71
N ALA A 148 2.68 6.51 19.14
CA ALA A 148 2.99 7.37 20.28
C ALA A 148 3.22 6.60 21.60
N ASN A 149 2.73 5.37 21.72
CA ASN A 149 2.90 4.51 22.90
C ASN A 149 4.21 3.69 22.87
N GLY A 150 5.10 3.97 21.92
CA GLY A 150 6.39 3.29 21.75
C GLY A 150 6.33 1.94 21.04
N LYS A 151 5.14 1.47 20.62
CA LYS A 151 5.03 0.25 19.79
C LYS A 151 5.37 0.58 18.35
N SER A 152 6.01 -0.36 17.66
CA SER A 152 6.31 -0.25 16.24
C SER A 152 5.92 -1.50 15.48
N LEU A 153 5.64 -1.31 14.18
CA LEU A 153 5.43 -2.36 13.21
C LEU A 153 6.39 -2.13 12.05
N VAL A 154 7.14 -3.15 11.68
CA VAL A 154 8.02 -3.12 10.49
C VAL A 154 7.47 -4.05 9.43
N VAL A 155 7.35 -3.55 8.20
CA VAL A 155 6.97 -4.32 7.02
C VAL A 155 8.11 -4.21 6.01
N SER A 156 8.79 -5.32 5.74
CA SER A 156 9.95 -5.36 4.85
C SER A 156 9.59 -5.26 3.38
N GLY A 157 8.42 -5.77 2.99
CA GLY A 157 8.22 -6.21 1.62
C GLY A 157 9.19 -7.35 1.27
N ASP A 158 9.39 -7.56 -0.01
CA ASP A 158 10.39 -8.50 -0.52
C ASP A 158 11.78 -7.89 -0.38
N THR A 159 12.68 -8.63 0.26
CA THR A 159 14.06 -8.18 0.45
C THR A 159 15.00 -9.36 0.71
N ASP A 160 16.22 -9.22 0.28
CA ASP A 160 17.36 -9.96 0.78
C ASP A 160 17.94 -9.24 2.02
N TYR A 161 18.91 -9.82 2.68
CA TYR A 161 19.62 -9.18 3.80
C TYR A 161 20.25 -7.85 3.36
N CYS A 162 19.97 -6.78 4.10
CA CYS A 162 20.51 -5.44 3.84
C CYS A 162 20.46 -4.53 5.07
N ASP A 163 21.30 -3.49 5.06
CA ASP A 163 21.42 -2.52 6.17
C ASP A 163 20.10 -1.76 6.40
N GLY A 164 19.38 -1.40 5.35
CA GLY A 164 18.10 -0.71 5.46
C GLY A 164 17.07 -1.49 6.29
N MET A 165 17.08 -2.84 6.17
CA MET A 165 16.20 -3.70 6.96
C MET A 165 16.66 -3.79 8.42
N ILE A 166 17.98 -3.81 8.66
CA ILE A 166 18.55 -3.76 10.01
C ILE A 166 18.16 -2.44 10.68
N ASP A 167 18.30 -1.32 9.98
CA ASP A 167 17.99 0.02 10.51
C ASP A 167 16.49 0.17 10.84
N LEU A 168 15.60 -0.38 10.01
CA LEU A 168 14.16 -0.39 10.30
C LEU A 168 13.82 -1.26 11.51
N GLY A 169 14.57 -2.32 11.76
CA GLY A 169 14.34 -3.27 12.86
C GLY A 169 14.94 -2.86 14.20
N ARG A 170 15.82 -1.84 14.24
CA ARG A 170 16.40 -1.35 15.50
C ARG A 170 15.36 -0.58 16.32
N GLU A 171 15.38 -0.81 17.64
CA GLU A 171 14.59 -0.06 18.63
C GLU A 171 15.16 1.36 18.85
#